data_982b74972dbdc2ef3f52824497c152cb
#
_entry.id   982b74972dbdc2ef3f52824497c152cb
#
_cell.length_a   1.000
_cell.length_b   1.000
_cell.length_c   1.000
_cell.angle_alpha   90.00
_cell.angle_beta   90.00
_cell.angle_gamma   90.00
#
_symmetry.space_group_name_H-M   'P 1'
#
loop_
_entity.id
_entity.type
_entity.pdbx_description
1 polymer ?
#
loop_
_entity_poly.entity_id
_entity_poly.type
_entity_poly.pdbx_seq_one_letter_code
_entity_poly.pdbx_strand_id
1 'polypeptide(L)'
;MLLMIEKGIRGGLSMILKRYAKANNKFTKDFNLEEESKFIQYLDANNLYGWAMSQPLPVGNFKWIKESHLENWREISSQEGCGCILEVHLEYPKELHNLHNDYPLAPERIVVNKVEKLIRTLRKKSKYVHHQRNFKQYLEMGMKIMKIRRGISFDEDAWLKTYIELNTKLRTEAYSEFEKDFFKLMNNSVFGKKWRTSETVRLRTDDKSAEKLVSKPNYERTTIFTENLIAVHMKKTELVFNKPVYLGMSILDISKTLMYDFHYKYIKKKYGPKRNCS
;
A
#
# COMPACT_ATOMS: atom_id res chain seq x y z
N MET A 1 -11.46 -17.28 -3.94
CA MET A 1 -10.51 -16.65 -3.00
C MET A 1 -9.53 -15.73 -3.70
N LEU A 2 -8.70 -16.22 -4.63
CA LEU A 2 -7.64 -15.45 -5.28
C LEU A 2 -8.11 -14.12 -5.88
N LEU A 3 -9.17 -14.12 -6.68
CA LEU A 3 -9.74 -12.88 -7.28
C LEU A 3 -10.22 -11.86 -6.24
N MET A 4 -10.65 -12.32 -5.07
CA MET A 4 -11.00 -11.42 -3.97
C MET A 4 -9.74 -10.76 -3.39
N ILE A 5 -8.71 -11.55 -3.12
CA ILE A 5 -7.43 -11.06 -2.59
C ILE A 5 -6.80 -10.08 -3.58
N GLU A 6 -6.82 -10.39 -4.88
CA GLU A 6 -6.28 -9.54 -5.93
C GLU A 6 -6.95 -8.15 -5.97
N LYS A 7 -8.27 -8.07 -5.75
CA LYS A 7 -8.97 -6.79 -5.59
C LYS A 7 -8.51 -5.96 -4.39
N GLY A 8 -7.97 -6.61 -3.36
CA GLY A 8 -7.40 -5.97 -2.19
C GLY A 8 -6.01 -5.38 -2.41
N ILE A 9 -5.31 -5.75 -3.49
CA ILE A 9 -3.96 -5.26 -3.76
C ILE A 9 -4.02 -3.79 -4.15
N ARG A 10 -3.49 -2.94 -3.26
CA ARG A 10 -3.34 -1.50 -3.48
C ARG A 10 -1.92 -1.12 -3.14
N GLY A 11 -1.16 -0.70 -4.14
CA GLY A 11 0.23 -0.29 -3.99
C GLY A 11 0.43 0.92 -3.10
N GLY A 12 1.64 1.43 -3.06
CA GLY A 12 1.94 2.71 -2.45
C GLY A 12 1.10 3.82 -3.09
N LEU A 13 0.67 4.76 -2.27
CA LEU A 13 -0.08 5.92 -2.71
C LEU A 13 0.82 7.14 -2.65
N SER A 14 1.01 7.79 -3.78
CA SER A 14 1.64 9.11 -3.87
C SER A 14 0.59 10.12 -4.29
N MET A 15 0.35 11.11 -3.45
CA MET A 15 -0.61 12.17 -3.71
C MET A 15 -0.17 13.47 -3.05
N ILE A 16 -0.21 14.56 -3.79
CA ILE A 16 0.02 15.91 -3.28
C ILE A 16 -1.35 16.54 -3.00
N LEU A 17 -1.67 16.75 -1.74
CA LEU A 17 -2.92 17.38 -1.31
C LEU A 17 -2.80 18.90 -1.30
N LYS A 18 -1.64 19.43 -0.94
CA LYS A 18 -1.34 20.85 -0.91
C LYS A 18 -0.27 21.17 -1.94
N ARG A 19 -0.64 21.96 -2.94
CA ARG A 19 0.25 22.27 -4.08
C ARG A 19 1.35 23.29 -3.77
N TYR A 20 1.17 24.08 -2.71
CA TYR A 20 2.10 25.13 -2.32
C TYR A 20 2.23 25.20 -0.81
N ALA A 21 3.44 25.27 -0.32
CA ALA A 21 3.75 25.58 1.07
C ALA A 21 5.02 26.46 1.10
N LYS A 22 5.01 27.52 1.90
CA LYS A 22 6.16 28.37 2.15
C LYS A 22 6.53 28.30 3.62
N ALA A 23 7.78 28.01 3.91
CA ALA A 23 8.32 28.12 5.25
C ALA A 23 8.49 29.59 5.63
N ASN A 24 8.29 29.91 6.91
CA ASN A 24 8.60 31.20 7.48
C ASN A 24 9.20 30.99 8.87
N ASN A 25 10.51 30.97 8.98
CA ASN A 25 11.20 30.78 10.26
C ASN A 25 12.61 31.36 10.22
N LYS A 26 13.23 31.49 11.36
CA LYS A 26 14.55 32.12 11.54
C LYS A 26 15.70 31.53 10.70
N PHE A 27 15.49 30.39 10.06
CA PHE A 27 16.47 29.73 9.19
C PHE A 27 16.21 29.99 7.69
N THR A 28 15.10 30.68 7.37
CA THR A 28 14.78 31.04 5.98
C THR A 28 15.30 32.45 5.66
N LYS A 29 15.76 32.64 4.40
CA LYS A 29 16.32 33.96 3.97
C LYS A 29 15.29 35.08 4.06
N ASP A 30 14.01 34.76 3.78
CA ASP A 30 12.91 35.72 3.74
C ASP A 30 12.05 35.64 5.01
N PHE A 31 12.70 35.49 6.18
CA PHE A 31 11.99 35.40 7.45
C PHE A 31 11.25 36.70 7.76
N ASN A 32 9.95 36.60 7.92
CA ASN A 32 9.10 37.71 8.35
C ASN A 32 8.63 37.46 9.78
N LEU A 33 9.02 38.35 10.69
CA LEU A 33 8.68 38.30 12.14
C LEU A 33 7.19 38.59 12.40
N GLU A 34 6.51 39.30 11.49
CA GLU A 34 5.09 39.64 11.64
C GLU A 34 4.17 38.47 11.27
N GLU A 35 4.67 37.47 10.56
CA GLU A 35 3.92 36.29 10.16
C GLU A 35 4.18 35.12 11.12
N GLU A 36 3.19 34.21 11.20
CA GLU A 36 3.31 32.99 11.97
C GLU A 36 4.53 32.15 11.53
N SER A 37 5.33 31.67 12.48
CA SER A 37 6.47 30.80 12.21
C SER A 37 6.00 29.46 11.61
N LYS A 38 6.51 29.12 10.41
CA LYS A 38 6.18 27.91 9.68
C LYS A 38 7.44 27.13 9.30
N PHE A 39 7.41 25.82 9.59
CA PHE A 39 8.46 24.90 9.22
C PHE A 39 7.94 23.88 8.21
N ILE A 40 8.75 23.55 7.22
CA ILE A 40 8.50 22.43 6.32
C ILE A 40 9.44 21.30 6.75
N GLN A 41 8.85 20.14 7.08
CA GLN A 41 9.61 18.98 7.49
C GLN A 41 9.35 17.82 6.53
N TYR A 42 10.42 17.26 5.95
CA TYR A 42 10.37 16.03 5.18
C TYR A 42 10.60 14.85 6.12
N LEU A 43 9.70 13.88 6.08
CA LEU A 43 9.78 12.64 6.88
C LEU A 43 9.66 11.44 5.96
N ASP A 44 10.54 10.47 6.14
CA ASP A 44 10.50 9.17 5.44
C ASP A 44 10.40 8.03 6.45
N ALA A 45 9.57 7.04 6.15
CA ALA A 45 9.43 5.86 6.97
C ALA A 45 10.48 4.83 6.58
N ASN A 46 11.55 4.74 7.36
CA ASN A 46 12.61 3.77 7.14
C ASN A 46 12.07 2.34 7.20
N ASN A 47 12.32 1.56 6.13
CA ASN A 47 11.98 0.15 6.03
C ASN A 47 10.48 -0.17 6.31
N LEU A 48 9.56 0.65 5.79
CA LEU A 48 8.12 0.51 6.02
C LEU A 48 7.58 -0.90 5.68
N TYR A 49 7.99 -1.47 4.55
CA TYR A 49 7.60 -2.83 4.16
C TYR A 49 8.30 -3.89 5.02
N GLY A 50 9.52 -3.66 5.48
CA GLY A 50 10.21 -4.53 6.45
C GLY A 50 9.42 -4.60 7.75
N TRP A 51 8.98 -3.46 8.28
CA TRP A 51 8.11 -3.44 9.45
C TRP A 51 6.82 -4.25 9.22
N ALA A 52 6.16 -4.08 8.07
CA ALA A 52 4.96 -4.84 7.75
C ALA A 52 5.23 -6.35 7.60
N MET A 53 6.39 -6.73 7.07
CA MET A 53 6.84 -8.12 6.98
C MET A 53 7.20 -8.75 8.34
N SER A 54 7.55 -7.95 9.34
CA SER A 54 7.80 -8.42 10.71
C SER A 54 6.52 -8.65 11.52
N GLN A 55 5.35 -8.26 10.98
CA GLN A 55 4.07 -8.54 11.61
C GLN A 55 3.59 -9.96 11.26
N PRO A 56 2.64 -10.54 12.04
CA PRO A 56 1.98 -11.77 11.62
C PRO A 56 1.35 -11.64 10.24
N LEU A 57 1.67 -12.58 9.36
CA LEU A 57 1.26 -12.64 7.96
C LEU A 57 0.60 -13.99 7.67
N PRO A 58 -0.31 -14.07 6.69
CA PRO A 58 -0.95 -15.33 6.32
C PRO A 58 0.07 -16.41 5.94
N VAL A 59 -0.03 -17.59 6.54
CA VAL A 59 0.82 -18.74 6.24
C VAL A 59 0.08 -19.87 5.53
N GLY A 60 -1.24 -20.02 5.74
CA GLY A 60 -2.01 -21.10 5.11
C GLY A 60 -3.42 -21.26 5.66
N ASN A 61 -3.99 -22.43 5.45
CA ASN A 61 -5.32 -22.84 5.95
C ASN A 61 -6.45 -21.89 5.53
N PHE A 62 -6.42 -21.39 4.29
CA PHE A 62 -7.41 -20.44 3.78
C PHE A 62 -8.79 -21.08 3.64
N LYS A 63 -9.79 -20.50 4.33
CA LYS A 63 -11.19 -20.94 4.30
C LYS A 63 -12.13 -19.77 4.09
N TRP A 64 -13.21 -19.98 3.37
CA TRP A 64 -14.31 -19.03 3.36
C TRP A 64 -14.98 -18.99 4.72
N ILE A 65 -15.18 -17.79 5.27
CA ILE A 65 -15.99 -17.58 6.46
C ILE A 65 -17.45 -17.80 6.07
N LYS A 66 -18.16 -18.67 6.79
CA LYS A 66 -19.60 -18.88 6.59
C LYS A 66 -20.38 -17.59 6.81
N GLU A 67 -21.44 -17.37 6.05
CA GLU A 67 -22.24 -16.13 6.12
C GLU A 67 -22.78 -15.86 7.53
N SER A 68 -23.20 -16.90 8.24
CA SER A 68 -23.64 -16.82 9.64
C SER A 68 -22.57 -16.35 10.64
N HIS A 69 -21.29 -16.46 10.29
CA HIS A 69 -20.16 -16.07 11.15
C HIS A 69 -19.47 -14.77 10.70
N LEU A 70 -19.92 -14.15 9.62
CA LEU A 70 -19.31 -12.93 9.10
C LEU A 70 -19.39 -11.75 10.08
N GLU A 71 -20.46 -11.65 10.84
CA GLU A 71 -20.63 -10.60 11.85
C GLU A 71 -19.71 -10.81 13.06
N ASN A 72 -19.33 -12.06 13.32
CA ASN A 72 -18.42 -12.45 14.40
C ASN A 72 -16.94 -12.42 13.97
N TRP A 73 -16.60 -11.71 12.90
CA TRP A 73 -15.23 -11.61 12.39
C TRP A 73 -14.21 -11.15 13.46
N ARG A 74 -14.66 -10.40 14.48
CA ARG A 74 -13.81 -9.96 15.59
C ARG A 74 -13.35 -11.14 16.44
N GLU A 75 -14.19 -12.13 16.68
CA GLU A 75 -13.85 -13.35 17.42
C GLU A 75 -12.79 -14.16 16.67
N ILE A 76 -12.97 -14.32 15.33
CA ILE A 76 -11.97 -14.98 14.48
C ILE A 76 -10.63 -14.25 14.56
N SER A 77 -10.66 -12.94 14.49
CA SER A 77 -9.46 -12.09 14.49
C SER A 77 -8.84 -11.86 15.88
N SER A 78 -9.48 -12.32 16.95
CA SER A 78 -8.95 -12.27 18.32
C SER A 78 -8.27 -13.58 18.74
N GLN A 79 -8.48 -14.66 18.00
CA GLN A 79 -7.78 -15.92 18.23
C GLN A 79 -6.31 -15.77 17.83
N GLU A 80 -5.42 -16.20 18.72
CA GLU A 80 -3.99 -16.19 18.45
C GLU A 80 -3.65 -17.05 17.23
N GLY A 81 -2.82 -16.53 16.34
CA GLY A 81 -2.44 -17.22 15.10
C GLY A 81 -3.51 -17.24 14.02
N CYS A 82 -4.64 -16.52 14.18
CA CYS A 82 -5.71 -16.47 13.19
C CYS A 82 -5.92 -15.06 12.64
N GLY A 83 -6.09 -14.99 11.32
CA GLY A 83 -6.36 -13.74 10.63
C GLY A 83 -7.51 -13.84 9.64
N CYS A 84 -7.99 -12.69 9.16
CA CYS A 84 -8.98 -12.67 8.09
C CYS A 84 -8.81 -11.49 7.12
N ILE A 85 -9.26 -11.71 5.88
CA ILE A 85 -9.45 -10.69 4.84
C ILE A 85 -10.94 -10.58 4.57
N LEU A 86 -11.48 -9.36 4.60
CA LEU A 86 -12.91 -9.10 4.48
C LEU A 86 -13.21 -8.24 3.25
N GLU A 87 -14.34 -8.53 2.59
CA GLU A 87 -14.95 -7.67 1.57
C GLU A 87 -16.17 -6.99 2.19
N VAL A 88 -16.13 -5.65 2.29
CA VAL A 88 -17.12 -4.87 3.02
C VAL A 88 -17.67 -3.70 2.22
N HIS A 89 -18.81 -3.18 2.68
CA HIS A 89 -19.26 -1.82 2.39
C HIS A 89 -19.05 -0.97 3.63
N LEU A 90 -18.35 0.18 3.47
CA LEU A 90 -18.06 1.12 4.54
C LEU A 90 -18.71 2.47 4.24
N GLU A 91 -19.32 3.05 5.23
CA GLU A 91 -19.70 4.44 5.24
C GLU A 91 -18.52 5.29 5.69
N TYR A 92 -18.36 6.43 5.05
CA TYR A 92 -17.44 7.49 5.48
C TYR A 92 -18.29 8.65 6.01
N PRO A 93 -18.54 8.74 7.33
CA PRO A 93 -19.38 9.77 7.91
C PRO A 93 -18.90 11.18 7.60
N LYS A 94 -19.84 12.10 7.35
CA LYS A 94 -19.49 13.49 6.99
C LYS A 94 -18.74 14.22 8.10
N GLU A 95 -19.00 13.87 9.35
CA GLU A 95 -18.34 14.42 10.54
C GLU A 95 -16.81 14.18 10.52
N LEU A 96 -16.36 13.11 9.84
CA LEU A 96 -14.96 12.79 9.70
C LEU A 96 -14.25 13.53 8.56
N HIS A 97 -15.01 14.17 7.67
CA HIS A 97 -14.42 14.74 6.44
C HIS A 97 -13.37 15.81 6.75
N ASN A 98 -13.66 16.73 7.69
CA ASN A 98 -12.70 17.76 8.09
C ASN A 98 -11.47 17.17 8.79
N LEU A 99 -11.67 16.14 9.62
CA LEU A 99 -10.58 15.48 10.32
C LEU A 99 -9.66 14.70 9.38
N HIS A 100 -10.25 14.06 8.35
CA HIS A 100 -9.54 13.17 7.45
C HIS A 100 -9.20 13.79 6.10
N ASN A 101 -9.45 15.08 5.91
CA ASN A 101 -9.24 15.77 4.63
C ASN A 101 -7.79 15.67 4.12
N ASP A 102 -6.82 15.77 5.02
CA ASP A 102 -5.40 15.75 4.67
C ASP A 102 -4.87 14.35 4.35
N TYR A 103 -5.45 13.32 4.95
CA TYR A 103 -4.98 11.94 4.78
C TYR A 103 -6.13 10.93 4.80
N PRO A 104 -7.09 10.98 3.82
CA PRO A 104 -8.25 10.11 3.83
C PRO A 104 -7.91 8.61 3.92
N LEU A 105 -8.74 7.88 4.67
CA LEU A 105 -8.62 6.44 4.85
C LEU A 105 -9.09 5.68 3.60
N ALA A 106 -8.75 4.39 3.52
CA ALA A 106 -9.27 3.45 2.54
C ALA A 106 -9.14 3.93 1.08
N PRO A 107 -7.91 4.01 0.53
CA PRO A 107 -7.67 4.42 -0.85
C PRO A 107 -8.33 3.47 -1.85
N GLU A 108 -8.84 4.00 -2.95
CA GLU A 108 -9.57 3.26 -3.98
C GLU A 108 -8.93 3.43 -5.36
N ARG A 109 -9.07 2.41 -6.20
CA ARG A 109 -8.78 2.52 -7.62
C ARG A 109 -9.98 3.11 -8.34
N ILE A 110 -9.81 4.25 -8.96
CA ILE A 110 -10.86 4.97 -9.68
C ILE A 110 -10.34 5.35 -11.06
N VAL A 111 -11.19 5.20 -12.06
CA VAL A 111 -10.88 5.62 -13.42
C VAL A 111 -11.08 7.14 -13.52
N VAL A 112 -9.99 7.86 -13.77
CA VAL A 112 -9.97 9.31 -14.01
C VAL A 112 -9.41 9.55 -15.40
N ASN A 113 -10.19 10.17 -16.28
CA ASN A 113 -9.80 10.43 -17.67
C ASN A 113 -9.30 9.16 -18.40
N LYS A 114 -10.06 8.08 -18.30
CA LYS A 114 -9.76 6.76 -18.90
C LYS A 114 -8.53 6.05 -18.32
N VAL A 115 -7.89 6.59 -17.28
CA VAL A 115 -6.74 5.99 -16.61
C VAL A 115 -7.14 5.56 -15.20
N GLU A 116 -6.87 4.30 -14.84
CA GLU A 116 -7.08 3.81 -13.48
C GLU A 116 -5.98 4.39 -12.56
N LYS A 117 -6.42 5.10 -11.53
CA LYS A 117 -5.52 5.69 -10.52
C LYS A 117 -5.92 5.24 -9.12
N LEU A 118 -4.93 5.03 -8.27
CA LEU A 118 -5.16 4.84 -6.83
C LEU A 118 -5.25 6.22 -6.18
N ILE A 119 -6.43 6.55 -5.65
CA ILE A 119 -6.69 7.84 -5.02
C ILE A 119 -7.36 7.68 -3.66
N ARG A 120 -7.27 8.72 -2.84
CA ARG A 120 -7.97 8.83 -1.56
C ARG A 120 -9.23 9.65 -1.73
N THR A 121 -10.35 9.15 -1.24
CA THR A 121 -11.63 9.87 -1.26
C THR A 121 -12.34 9.74 0.08
N LEU A 122 -13.15 10.73 0.40
CA LEU A 122 -14.04 10.74 1.58
C LEU A 122 -15.42 10.12 1.28
N ARG A 123 -15.52 9.36 0.19
CA ARG A 123 -16.77 8.70 -0.24
C ARG A 123 -16.96 7.36 0.47
N LYS A 124 -18.20 6.86 0.52
CA LYS A 124 -18.50 5.47 0.91
C LYS A 124 -17.69 4.48 0.09
N LYS A 125 -17.26 3.37 0.72
CA LYS A 125 -16.50 2.32 0.07
C LYS A 125 -17.40 1.14 -0.26
N SER A 126 -17.34 0.66 -1.50
CA SER A 126 -18.18 -0.45 -1.96
C SER A 126 -17.33 -1.65 -2.34
N LYS A 127 -17.69 -2.84 -1.85
CA LYS A 127 -16.94 -4.10 -2.10
C LYS A 127 -15.44 -3.94 -1.82
N TYR A 128 -15.11 -3.25 -0.74
CA TYR A 128 -13.75 -2.93 -0.36
C TYR A 128 -13.11 -4.13 0.34
N VAL A 129 -12.04 -4.65 -0.23
CA VAL A 129 -11.30 -5.81 0.31
C VAL A 129 -10.09 -5.31 1.07
N HIS A 130 -9.91 -5.77 2.30
CA HIS A 130 -8.79 -5.36 3.15
C HIS A 130 -8.48 -6.41 4.22
N HIS A 131 -7.28 -6.30 4.79
CA HIS A 131 -6.83 -7.08 5.93
C HIS A 131 -7.53 -6.62 7.22
N GLN A 132 -7.82 -7.54 8.15
CA GLN A 132 -8.51 -7.26 9.41
C GLN A 132 -7.90 -6.09 10.21
N ARG A 133 -6.56 -5.93 10.20
CA ARG A 133 -5.88 -4.87 10.95
C ARG A 133 -6.25 -3.49 10.44
N ASN A 134 -6.31 -3.31 9.11
CA ASN A 134 -6.81 -2.07 8.52
C ASN A 134 -8.26 -1.83 8.86
N PHE A 135 -9.06 -2.90 8.87
CA PHE A 135 -10.47 -2.79 9.18
C PHE A 135 -10.69 -2.31 10.62
N LYS A 136 -10.01 -2.93 11.59
CA LYS A 136 -10.05 -2.48 12.98
C LYS A 136 -9.67 -1.00 13.08
N GLN A 137 -8.57 -0.61 12.45
CA GLN A 137 -8.10 0.77 12.44
C GLN A 137 -9.12 1.75 11.82
N TYR A 138 -9.74 1.40 10.69
CA TYR A 138 -10.75 2.27 10.06
C TYR A 138 -11.97 2.48 10.95
N LEU A 139 -12.39 1.44 11.68
CA LEU A 139 -13.50 1.54 12.63
C LEU A 139 -13.12 2.35 13.87
N GLU A 140 -11.90 2.18 14.40
CA GLU A 140 -11.35 3.00 15.49
C GLU A 140 -11.28 4.49 15.10
N MET A 141 -11.02 4.78 13.83
CA MET A 141 -11.00 6.13 13.27
C MET A 141 -12.38 6.65 12.84
N GLY A 142 -13.46 5.93 13.16
CA GLY A 142 -14.84 6.40 13.03
C GLY A 142 -15.57 6.00 11.75
N MET A 143 -14.96 5.26 10.82
CA MET A 143 -15.72 4.70 9.69
C MET A 143 -16.74 3.68 10.21
N LYS A 144 -17.90 3.56 9.50
CA LYS A 144 -18.98 2.67 9.90
C LYS A 144 -19.15 1.51 8.92
N ILE A 145 -19.47 0.34 9.47
CA ILE A 145 -19.81 -0.86 8.66
C ILE A 145 -21.22 -0.69 8.14
N MET A 146 -21.40 -0.77 6.82
CA MET A 146 -22.73 -0.89 6.21
C MET A 146 -23.10 -2.37 6.00
N LYS A 147 -22.15 -3.18 5.51
CA LYS A 147 -22.36 -4.62 5.28
C LYS A 147 -21.01 -5.32 5.13
N ILE A 148 -20.89 -6.49 5.74
CA ILE A 148 -19.82 -7.46 5.45
C ILE A 148 -20.38 -8.43 4.42
N ARG A 149 -19.72 -8.57 3.27
CA ARG A 149 -20.20 -9.40 2.16
C ARG A 149 -19.70 -10.83 2.23
N ARG A 150 -18.41 -10.96 2.46
CA ARG A 150 -17.72 -12.25 2.56
C ARG A 150 -16.35 -12.05 3.20
N GLY A 151 -15.77 -13.13 3.70
CA GLY A 151 -14.48 -13.14 4.33
C GLY A 151 -13.71 -14.43 4.07
N ILE A 152 -12.40 -14.34 4.17
CA ILE A 152 -11.48 -15.47 4.13
C ILE A 152 -10.73 -15.46 5.44
N SER A 153 -10.78 -16.56 6.21
CA SER A 153 -9.92 -16.79 7.36
C SER A 153 -8.66 -17.56 6.95
N PHE A 154 -7.60 -17.41 7.71
CA PHE A 154 -6.30 -18.08 7.50
C PHE A 154 -5.52 -18.14 8.81
N ASP A 155 -4.53 -19.01 8.85
CA ASP A 155 -3.54 -19.01 9.92
C ASP A 155 -2.49 -17.93 9.62
N GLU A 156 -2.05 -17.20 10.66
CA GLU A 156 -1.03 -16.16 10.55
C GLU A 156 0.10 -16.35 11.57
N ASP A 157 1.33 -16.02 11.15
CA ASP A 157 2.53 -16.07 11.99
C ASP A 157 3.53 -14.99 11.55
N ALA A 158 4.37 -14.54 12.50
CA ALA A 158 5.44 -13.56 12.26
C ALA A 158 6.73 -14.23 11.72
N TRP A 159 6.61 -15.17 10.81
CA TRP A 159 7.69 -16.03 10.31
C TRP A 159 8.83 -15.29 9.60
N LEU A 160 8.60 -14.09 9.07
CA LEU A 160 9.63 -13.24 8.44
C LEU A 160 10.36 -12.35 9.44
N LYS A 161 9.86 -12.22 10.67
CA LYS A 161 10.36 -11.26 11.65
C LYS A 161 11.87 -11.43 11.91
N THR A 162 12.31 -12.61 12.23
CA THR A 162 13.72 -12.91 12.53
C THR A 162 14.64 -12.57 11.35
N TYR A 163 14.21 -12.88 10.13
CA TYR A 163 14.98 -12.56 8.92
C TYR A 163 15.10 -11.03 8.71
N ILE A 164 14.01 -10.30 8.86
CA ILE A 164 13.99 -8.84 8.68
C ILE A 164 14.81 -8.15 9.78
N GLU A 165 14.68 -8.59 11.02
CA GLU A 165 15.45 -8.05 12.15
C GLU A 165 16.95 -8.29 11.99
N LEU A 166 17.36 -9.50 11.55
CA LEU A 166 18.75 -9.82 11.27
C LEU A 166 19.33 -8.86 10.19
N ASN A 167 18.68 -8.74 9.05
CA ASN A 167 19.16 -7.85 7.97
C ASN A 167 19.17 -6.37 8.40
N THR A 168 18.21 -5.96 9.23
CA THR A 168 18.18 -4.59 9.77
C THR A 168 19.34 -4.35 10.72
N LYS A 169 19.65 -5.32 11.58
CA LYS A 169 20.81 -5.26 12.48
C LYS A 169 22.12 -5.19 11.69
N LEU A 170 22.33 -6.12 10.76
CA LEU A 170 23.52 -6.16 9.90
C LEU A 170 23.69 -4.86 9.10
N ARG A 171 22.61 -4.27 8.61
CA ARG A 171 22.64 -2.97 7.95
C ARG A 171 23.09 -1.84 8.89
N THR A 172 22.69 -1.87 10.14
CA THR A 172 23.09 -0.86 11.14
C THR A 172 24.54 -0.98 11.50
N GLU A 173 25.06 -2.22 11.56
CA GLU A 173 26.45 -2.54 11.88
C GLU A 173 27.40 -2.43 10.66
N ALA A 174 26.88 -2.27 9.46
CA ALA A 174 27.65 -2.22 8.22
C ALA A 174 28.56 -0.99 8.14
N TYR A 175 29.80 -1.22 7.74
CA TYR A 175 30.84 -0.17 7.61
C TYR A 175 30.80 0.54 6.26
N SER A 176 30.39 -0.15 5.19
CA SER A 176 30.35 0.39 3.83
C SER A 176 28.92 0.67 3.33
N GLU A 177 28.77 1.65 2.46
CA GLU A 177 27.47 1.92 1.80
C GLU A 177 27.01 0.73 0.94
N PHE A 178 27.96 -0.03 0.35
CA PHE A 178 27.64 -1.25 -0.38
C PHE A 178 26.96 -2.29 0.51
N GLU A 179 27.47 -2.55 1.70
CA GLU A 179 26.86 -3.48 2.66
C GLU A 179 25.50 -2.99 3.11
N LYS A 180 25.34 -1.70 3.41
CA LYS A 180 24.05 -1.11 3.78
C LYS A 180 23.01 -1.28 2.68
N ASP A 181 23.38 -1.05 1.44
CA ASP A 181 22.50 -1.24 0.29
C ASP A 181 22.20 -2.73 0.02
N PHE A 182 23.18 -3.61 0.24
CA PHE A 182 23.00 -5.05 0.13
C PHE A 182 21.94 -5.56 1.12
N PHE A 183 22.04 -5.22 2.41
CA PHE A 183 21.04 -5.64 3.42
C PHE A 183 19.67 -5.00 3.18
N LYS A 184 19.62 -3.78 2.68
CA LYS A 184 18.39 -3.15 2.21
C LYS A 184 17.77 -3.91 1.04
N LEU A 185 18.58 -4.35 0.09
CA LEU A 185 18.13 -5.16 -1.05
C LEU A 185 17.61 -6.52 -0.58
N MET A 186 18.27 -7.15 0.38
CA MET A 186 17.83 -8.44 0.97
C MET A 186 16.42 -8.33 1.53
N ASN A 187 16.10 -7.31 2.31
CA ASN A 187 14.76 -7.05 2.81
C ASN A 187 13.75 -6.78 1.68
N ASN A 188 14.09 -5.88 0.74
CA ASN A 188 13.18 -5.49 -0.33
C ASN A 188 12.90 -6.61 -1.34
N SER A 189 13.87 -7.49 -1.58
CA SER A 189 13.74 -8.60 -2.53
C SER A 189 12.69 -9.62 -2.11
N VAL A 190 12.47 -9.80 -0.81
CA VAL A 190 11.43 -10.69 -0.29
C VAL A 190 10.06 -10.18 -0.72
N PHE A 191 9.81 -8.88 -0.62
CA PHE A 191 8.56 -8.26 -1.06
C PHE A 191 8.45 -8.27 -2.59
N GLY A 192 9.48 -7.84 -3.32
CA GLY A 192 9.45 -7.70 -4.78
C GLY A 192 9.19 -8.99 -5.53
N LYS A 193 9.64 -10.15 -5.03
CA LYS A 193 9.40 -11.46 -5.65
C LYS A 193 7.97 -11.99 -5.47
N LYS A 194 7.16 -11.38 -4.62
CA LYS A 194 5.82 -11.89 -4.24
C LYS A 194 4.69 -11.42 -5.14
N TRP A 195 4.99 -10.55 -6.13
CA TRP A 195 4.00 -10.01 -7.04
C TRP A 195 3.81 -10.87 -8.28
N ARG A 196 2.54 -10.96 -8.72
CA ARG A 196 2.20 -11.54 -10.00
C ARG A 196 2.56 -10.56 -11.10
N THR A 197 3.44 -10.94 -12.01
CA THR A 197 3.67 -10.20 -13.24
C THR A 197 2.68 -10.68 -14.30
N SER A 198 1.71 -9.83 -14.65
CA SER A 198 0.77 -10.06 -15.76
C SER A 198 1.34 -9.63 -17.13
N GLU A 199 2.48 -8.97 -17.11
CA GLU A 199 3.14 -8.41 -18.29
C GLU A 199 4.50 -9.07 -18.55
N THR A 200 4.88 -9.08 -19.80
CA THR A 200 6.24 -9.38 -20.26
C THR A 200 6.75 -8.17 -21.02
N VAL A 201 7.91 -7.65 -20.65
CA VAL A 201 8.54 -6.54 -21.37
C VAL A 201 9.59 -7.11 -22.31
N ARG A 202 9.52 -6.72 -23.58
CA ARG A 202 10.47 -7.13 -24.62
C ARG A 202 11.15 -5.91 -25.19
N LEU A 203 12.46 -5.81 -24.98
CA LEU A 203 13.28 -4.75 -25.57
C LEU A 203 13.54 -5.05 -27.05
N ARG A 204 13.48 -4.04 -27.89
CA ARG A 204 13.77 -4.10 -29.33
C ARG A 204 14.61 -2.90 -29.72
N THR A 205 15.49 -3.16 -30.66
CA THR A 205 16.41 -2.16 -31.25
C THR A 205 16.09 -1.87 -32.71
N ASP A 206 15.11 -2.57 -33.29
CA ASP A 206 14.69 -2.40 -34.67
C ASP A 206 13.16 -2.31 -34.79
N ASP A 207 12.69 -1.50 -35.71
CA ASP A 207 11.27 -1.20 -35.91
C ASP A 207 10.49 -2.44 -36.38
N LYS A 208 11.02 -3.25 -37.30
CA LYS A 208 10.32 -4.42 -37.81
C LYS A 208 9.99 -5.45 -36.75
N SER A 209 10.89 -5.68 -35.79
CA SER A 209 10.64 -6.60 -34.69
C SER A 209 9.70 -6.00 -33.65
N ALA A 210 9.72 -4.66 -33.46
CA ALA A 210 8.77 -3.95 -32.62
C ALA A 210 7.35 -4.01 -33.20
N GLU A 211 7.17 -3.72 -34.49
CA GLU A 211 5.89 -3.80 -35.21
C GLU A 211 5.24 -5.19 -35.12
N LYS A 212 6.04 -6.26 -35.27
CA LYS A 212 5.58 -7.64 -35.10
C LYS A 212 5.04 -7.92 -33.69
N LEU A 213 5.52 -7.23 -32.67
CA LEU A 213 5.01 -7.36 -31.30
C LEU A 213 3.79 -6.49 -31.07
N VAL A 214 3.79 -5.27 -31.62
CA VAL A 214 2.67 -4.32 -31.52
C VAL A 214 1.42 -4.86 -32.21
N SER A 215 1.56 -5.58 -33.32
CA SER A 215 0.44 -6.19 -34.05
C SER A 215 -0.18 -7.42 -33.37
N LYS A 216 0.39 -7.92 -32.26
CA LYS A 216 -0.16 -9.07 -31.55
C LYS A 216 -1.37 -8.69 -30.67
N PRO A 217 -2.40 -9.57 -30.58
CA PRO A 217 -3.60 -9.30 -29.77
C PRO A 217 -3.33 -9.05 -28.29
N ASN A 218 -2.22 -9.55 -27.78
CA ASN A 218 -1.81 -9.38 -26.38
C ASN A 218 -0.86 -8.18 -26.17
N TYR A 219 -0.69 -7.31 -27.15
CA TYR A 219 -0.01 -6.03 -27.01
C TYR A 219 -0.76 -5.12 -26.02
N GLU A 220 -0.04 -4.38 -25.21
CA GLU A 220 -0.60 -3.44 -24.24
C GLU A 220 -0.14 -2.01 -24.48
N ARG A 221 1.17 -1.79 -24.50
CA ARG A 221 1.74 -0.46 -24.70
C ARG A 221 3.21 -0.54 -25.12
N THR A 222 3.73 0.58 -25.62
CA THR A 222 5.14 0.75 -25.95
C THR A 222 5.73 1.90 -25.14
N THR A 223 6.98 1.73 -24.71
CA THR A 223 7.79 2.79 -24.11
C THR A 223 9.03 2.99 -24.96
N ILE A 224 9.21 4.17 -25.52
CA ILE A 224 10.36 4.53 -26.34
C ILE A 224 11.39 5.19 -25.41
N PHE A 225 12.59 4.63 -25.33
CA PHE A 225 13.70 5.18 -24.54
C PHE A 225 14.63 6.05 -25.37
N THR A 226 14.95 5.59 -26.57
CA THR A 226 15.78 6.29 -27.56
C THR A 226 15.29 5.93 -28.97
N GLU A 227 15.84 6.57 -29.99
CA GLU A 227 15.54 6.23 -31.41
C GLU A 227 15.77 4.74 -31.72
N ASN A 228 16.73 4.11 -31.04
CA ASN A 228 17.13 2.72 -31.27
C ASN A 228 16.78 1.77 -30.10
N LEU A 229 15.93 2.17 -29.15
CA LEU A 229 15.56 1.31 -28.01
C LEU A 229 14.12 1.49 -27.61
N ILE A 230 13.34 0.44 -27.83
CA ILE A 230 11.91 0.40 -27.57
C ILE A 230 11.59 -0.77 -26.63
N ALA A 231 10.80 -0.52 -25.59
CA ALA A 231 10.21 -1.58 -24.76
C ALA A 231 8.76 -1.82 -25.16
N VAL A 232 8.46 -3.02 -25.60
CA VAL A 232 7.11 -3.46 -25.92
C VAL A 232 6.56 -4.27 -24.76
N HIS A 233 5.47 -3.79 -24.18
CA HIS A 233 4.76 -4.43 -23.07
C HIS A 233 3.68 -5.34 -23.64
N MET A 234 3.72 -6.61 -23.27
CA MET A 234 2.81 -7.66 -23.74
C MET A 234 2.08 -8.26 -22.55
N LYS A 235 0.76 -8.41 -22.63
CA LYS A 235 0.01 -9.21 -21.63
C LYS A 235 0.39 -10.67 -21.76
N LYS A 236 0.53 -11.35 -20.63
CA LYS A 236 0.70 -12.81 -20.63
C LYS A 236 -0.62 -13.47 -20.98
N THR A 237 -0.60 -14.37 -21.94
CA THR A 237 -1.75 -15.20 -22.35
C THR A 237 -2.06 -16.29 -21.32
N GLU A 238 -1.03 -16.75 -20.60
CA GLU A 238 -1.16 -17.72 -19.53
C GLU A 238 -0.61 -17.15 -18.23
N LEU A 239 -1.36 -17.34 -17.14
CA LEU A 239 -1.00 -16.87 -15.81
C LEU A 239 -0.90 -18.06 -14.86
N VAL A 240 0.30 -18.32 -14.38
CA VAL A 240 0.54 -19.34 -13.34
C VAL A 240 0.37 -18.72 -11.97
N PHE A 241 -0.59 -19.21 -11.19
CA PHE A 241 -0.89 -18.72 -9.83
C PHE A 241 -0.02 -19.42 -8.78
N ASN A 242 1.29 -19.34 -8.95
CA ASN A 242 2.27 -19.94 -8.06
C ASN A 242 2.94 -18.95 -7.08
N LYS A 243 2.48 -17.70 -7.08
CA LYS A 243 3.00 -16.67 -6.17
C LYS A 243 2.01 -16.37 -5.05
N PRO A 244 2.48 -16.19 -3.81
CA PRO A 244 1.62 -15.93 -2.65
C PRO A 244 1.10 -14.49 -2.66
N VAL A 245 0.12 -14.21 -3.51
CA VAL A 245 -0.49 -12.88 -3.71
C VAL A 245 -1.07 -12.32 -2.41
N TYR A 246 -1.55 -13.21 -1.53
CA TYR A 246 -2.08 -12.87 -0.21
C TYR A 246 -1.04 -12.19 0.69
N LEU A 247 0.23 -12.60 0.60
CA LEU A 247 1.32 -11.94 1.34
C LEU A 247 1.53 -10.51 0.84
N GLY A 248 1.59 -10.32 -0.48
CA GLY A 248 1.74 -8.98 -1.07
C GLY A 248 0.59 -8.05 -0.68
N MET A 249 -0.64 -8.53 -0.72
CA MET A 249 -1.83 -7.79 -0.29
C MET A 249 -1.75 -7.42 1.19
N SER A 250 -1.42 -8.39 2.06
CA SER A 250 -1.33 -8.17 3.51
C SER A 250 -0.22 -7.19 3.87
N ILE A 251 0.98 -7.33 3.29
CA ILE A 251 2.10 -6.41 3.53
C ILE A 251 1.74 -4.97 3.14
N LEU A 252 1.11 -4.78 1.98
CA LEU A 252 0.67 -3.46 1.53
C LEU A 252 -0.40 -2.85 2.42
N ASP A 253 -1.32 -3.64 2.90
CA ASP A 253 -2.35 -3.15 3.80
C ASP A 253 -1.78 -2.84 5.18
N ILE A 254 -1.04 -3.78 5.78
CA ILE A 254 -0.42 -3.59 7.09
C ILE A 254 0.53 -2.37 7.08
N SER A 255 1.30 -2.14 6.00
CA SER A 255 2.14 -0.95 5.91
C SER A 255 1.36 0.36 6.02
N LYS A 256 0.13 0.40 5.50
CA LYS A 256 -0.74 1.58 5.61
C LYS A 256 -1.20 1.83 7.05
N THR A 257 -1.36 0.77 7.88
CA THR A 257 -1.76 0.97 9.28
C THR A 257 -0.73 1.77 10.05
N LEU A 258 0.56 1.50 9.85
CA LEU A 258 1.64 2.28 10.48
C LEU A 258 1.59 3.75 10.05
N MET A 259 1.38 4.01 8.77
CA MET A 259 1.31 5.37 8.24
C MET A 259 0.10 6.14 8.78
N TYR A 260 -1.07 5.49 8.90
CA TYR A 260 -2.26 6.10 9.50
C TYR A 260 -2.08 6.35 11.00
N ASP A 261 -1.50 5.40 11.74
CA ASP A 261 -1.21 5.59 13.16
C ASP A 261 -0.24 6.75 13.38
N PHE A 262 0.84 6.81 12.60
CA PHE A 262 1.78 7.92 12.66
C PHE A 262 1.11 9.26 12.38
N HIS A 263 0.31 9.35 11.32
CA HIS A 263 -0.39 10.59 10.96
C HIS A 263 -1.41 11.01 12.02
N TYR A 264 -2.34 10.11 12.40
CA TYR A 264 -3.48 10.48 13.24
C TYR A 264 -3.15 10.45 14.73
N LYS A 265 -2.41 9.44 15.20
CA LYS A 265 -2.13 9.26 16.62
C LYS A 265 -0.89 10.04 17.10
N TYR A 266 0.06 10.34 16.19
CA TYR A 266 1.26 11.07 16.54
C TYR A 266 1.25 12.50 15.97
N ILE A 267 1.27 12.69 14.65
CA ILE A 267 1.41 14.03 14.04
C ILE A 267 0.23 14.93 14.40
N LYS A 268 -1.01 14.49 14.16
CA LYS A 268 -2.20 15.31 14.49
C LYS A 268 -2.35 15.55 15.98
N LYS A 269 -2.02 14.58 16.82
CA LYS A 269 -2.08 14.74 18.28
C LYS A 269 -1.02 15.71 18.80
N LYS A 270 0.21 15.63 18.28
CA LYS A 270 1.34 16.47 18.74
C LYS A 270 1.29 17.90 18.22
N TYR A 271 0.87 18.08 16.99
CA TYR A 271 0.96 19.39 16.30
C TYR A 271 -0.42 20.05 16.05
N GLY A 272 -1.53 19.39 16.42
CA GLY A 272 -2.89 19.92 16.33
C GLY A 272 -3.46 19.99 14.91
N PRO A 273 -4.74 20.40 14.77
CA PRO A 273 -5.46 20.43 13.49
C PRO A 273 -4.96 21.49 12.51
N LYS A 274 -4.12 22.42 12.93
CA LYS A 274 -3.63 23.54 12.10
C LYS A 274 -2.51 23.16 11.13
N ARG A 275 -2.04 21.91 11.09
CA ARG A 275 -0.93 21.49 10.23
C ARG A 275 -1.37 20.45 9.23
N ASN A 276 -1.30 20.85 7.97
CA ASN A 276 -1.59 20.00 6.83
C ASN A 276 -0.35 19.20 6.45
N CYS A 277 -0.47 17.87 6.42
CA CYS A 277 0.53 17.03 5.74
C CYS A 277 0.24 17.05 4.24
N SER A 278 1.20 17.44 3.47
CA SER A 278 1.17 17.34 1.99
C SER A 278 1.96 16.13 1.52
#